data_101bd59dd8e4abb7fec6d484ea1c8ac1
#
_entry.id   101bd59dd8e4abb7fec6d484ea1c8ac1
#
_cell.length_a   1.000
_cell.length_b   1.000
_cell.length_c   1.000
_cell.angle_alpha   90.00
_cell.angle_beta   90.00
_cell.angle_gamma   90.00
#
_symmetry.space_group_name_H-M   'P 1'
#
loop_
_entity.id
_entity.type
_entity.pdbx_description
1 polymer ?
#
loop_
_entity_poly.entity_id
_entity_poly.type
_entity_poly.pdbx_seq_one_letter_code
_entity_poly.pdbx_strand_id
1 'polypeptide(L)'
;MTDIYEALDFGYDPSVPENIPIVEPPRLTTAPPSKKAVSAKFLPPVGKQTTPSCFVWASTYGLTTFAAAKANNLDPASTDNQASPIYTYIKVEEQQGTSSDTCVGGKIIWCLDYLKTNKGTASMTNAPNEVGCDAAWTSWGNKTLTANPLLQPTAWQGVDFTGAQGLDNLRSLIALDIPIAYGTWLYNDFAHYAGSPVPYVGSGVWAQGPKGKVGHCMMIIGYDNSLGPNGSILIQNSFGTTWGSQWNGSGGYVWMDCNTFQATMQGGGVYITQMASSPKS
;
A
#
# COMPACT_ATOMS: atom_id res chain seq x y z
N MET A 1 -28.80 5.40 1.49
CA MET A 1 -27.40 5.40 1.12
C MET A 1 -26.85 4.07 1.61
N THR A 2 -26.52 3.18 0.71
CA THR A 2 -25.83 1.93 1.07
C THR A 2 -24.54 2.33 1.77
N ASP A 3 -24.25 1.77 2.93
CA ASP A 3 -23.03 2.06 3.65
C ASP A 3 -21.86 1.70 2.73
N ILE A 4 -20.89 2.60 2.59
CA ILE A 4 -19.73 2.40 1.72
C ILE A 4 -18.96 1.11 2.10
N TYR A 5 -19.05 0.69 3.35
CA TYR A 5 -18.46 -0.55 3.86
C TYR A 5 -19.26 -1.81 3.47
N GLU A 6 -20.58 -1.69 3.22
CA GLU A 6 -21.38 -2.80 2.67
C GLU A 6 -21.12 -3.01 1.17
N ALA A 7 -20.77 -1.93 0.46
CA ALA A 7 -20.52 -1.97 -0.99
C ALA A 7 -19.05 -2.30 -1.34
N LEU A 8 -18.11 -2.07 -0.41
CA LEU A 8 -16.69 -2.23 -0.62
C LEU A 8 -16.13 -3.20 0.43
N ASP A 9 -15.98 -4.46 0.04
CA ASP A 9 -14.89 -5.27 0.59
C ASP A 9 -13.60 -4.60 0.10
N PHE A 10 -12.87 -3.89 0.98
CA PHE A 10 -11.67 -3.13 0.59
C PHE A 10 -10.52 -4.03 0.16
N GLY A 11 -10.65 -5.34 0.32
CA GLY A 11 -9.79 -6.30 -0.32
C GLY A 11 -8.62 -6.81 0.51
N TYR A 12 -8.54 -6.54 1.80
CA TYR A 12 -7.58 -7.18 2.69
C TYR A 12 -8.27 -8.20 3.59
N ASP A 13 -7.83 -9.45 3.57
CA ASP A 13 -8.32 -10.50 4.45
C ASP A 13 -7.31 -10.76 5.58
N PRO A 14 -7.52 -10.17 6.77
CA PRO A 14 -6.64 -10.37 7.90
C PRO A 14 -6.94 -11.66 8.68
N SER A 15 -7.95 -12.42 8.32
CA SER A 15 -8.34 -13.66 9.01
C SER A 15 -7.29 -14.76 8.85
N VAL A 16 -6.48 -14.68 7.81
CA VAL A 16 -5.36 -15.59 7.58
C VAL A 16 -4.06 -14.82 7.80
N PRO A 17 -3.29 -15.12 8.86
CA PRO A 17 -2.01 -14.46 9.12
C PRO A 17 -1.09 -14.53 7.89
N GLU A 18 -0.51 -13.39 7.53
CA GLU A 18 0.60 -13.39 6.57
C GLU A 18 1.84 -13.90 7.30
N ASN A 19 2.41 -15.04 6.83
CA ASN A 19 3.71 -15.50 7.31
C ASN A 19 4.80 -14.62 6.70
N ILE A 20 4.88 -13.38 7.15
CA ILE A 20 5.90 -12.42 6.70
C ILE A 20 7.21 -12.74 7.43
N PRO A 21 8.31 -13.02 6.71
CA PRO A 21 9.62 -13.15 7.34
C PRO A 21 10.03 -11.81 7.96
N ILE A 22 9.88 -11.68 9.27
CA ILE A 22 10.25 -10.46 9.99
C ILE A 22 11.77 -10.40 10.13
N VAL A 23 12.34 -9.30 9.73
CA VAL A 23 13.76 -8.99 9.89
C VAL A 23 13.89 -7.64 10.59
N GLU A 24 14.86 -7.54 11.51
CA GLU A 24 15.19 -6.23 12.10
C GLU A 24 15.60 -5.26 10.97
N PRO A 25 14.99 -4.06 10.91
CA PRO A 25 15.38 -3.08 9.91
C PRO A 25 16.84 -2.66 10.11
N PRO A 26 17.50 -2.14 9.06
CA PRO A 26 18.86 -1.64 9.17
C PRO A 26 18.98 -0.61 10.31
N ARG A 27 19.93 -0.79 11.19
CA ARG A 27 20.19 0.15 12.30
C ARG A 27 20.77 1.44 11.75
N LEU A 28 20.17 2.54 12.11
CA LEU A 28 20.73 3.86 11.84
C LEU A 28 21.94 4.10 12.75
N THR A 29 22.97 4.76 12.24
CA THR A 29 24.14 5.20 13.03
C THR A 29 23.82 6.40 13.92
N THR A 30 22.74 7.12 13.61
CA THR A 30 22.22 8.26 14.38
C THR A 30 20.72 8.07 14.63
N ALA A 31 20.20 8.71 15.66
CA ALA A 31 18.75 8.69 15.92
C ALA A 31 17.98 9.23 14.70
N PRO A 32 16.82 8.63 14.34
CA PRO A 32 15.96 9.18 13.32
C PRO A 32 15.57 10.63 13.63
N PRO A 33 15.40 11.50 12.61
CA PRO A 33 14.93 12.86 12.83
C PRO A 33 13.53 12.84 13.47
N SER A 34 13.12 13.93 14.13
CA SER A 34 11.81 14.03 14.76
C SER A 34 10.64 14.00 13.76
N LYS A 35 10.93 14.34 12.50
CA LYS A 35 9.98 14.34 11.38
C LYS A 35 10.67 13.92 10.09
N LYS A 36 10.04 13.05 9.33
CA LYS A 36 10.53 12.61 8.03
C LYS A 36 9.39 12.10 7.16
N ALA A 37 9.47 12.38 5.86
CA ALA A 37 8.72 11.64 4.84
C ALA A 37 9.71 11.12 3.79
N VAL A 38 9.33 10.05 3.10
CA VAL A 38 10.08 9.56 1.94
C VAL A 38 10.10 10.62 0.83
N SER A 39 11.05 10.51 -0.08
CA SER A 39 11.20 11.47 -1.18
C SER A 39 9.96 11.53 -2.06
N ALA A 40 9.27 12.68 -2.04
CA ALA A 40 8.11 12.91 -2.89
C ALA A 40 8.42 12.79 -4.39
N LYS A 41 9.68 12.97 -4.79
CA LYS A 41 10.15 12.78 -6.17
C LYS A 41 9.84 11.39 -6.72
N PHE A 42 9.83 10.37 -5.88
CA PHE A 42 9.66 8.98 -6.28
C PHE A 42 8.29 8.40 -5.93
N LEU A 43 7.42 9.19 -5.27
CA LEU A 43 6.07 8.75 -4.95
C LEU A 43 5.18 8.76 -6.19
N PRO A 44 4.48 7.64 -6.50
CA PRO A 44 3.44 7.68 -7.52
C PRO A 44 2.28 8.59 -7.08
N PRO A 45 1.57 9.22 -8.03
CA PRO A 45 0.35 9.95 -7.73
C PRO A 45 -0.65 9.10 -6.94
N VAL A 46 -1.50 9.75 -6.13
CA VAL A 46 -2.56 9.02 -5.41
C VAL A 46 -3.54 8.40 -6.41
N GLY A 47 -3.73 7.10 -6.31
CA GLY A 47 -4.66 6.36 -7.14
C GLY A 47 -6.04 6.17 -6.50
N LYS A 48 -6.98 5.61 -7.28
CA LYS A 48 -8.33 5.30 -6.82
C LYS A 48 -8.67 3.86 -7.16
N GLN A 49 -8.76 3.00 -6.13
CA GLN A 49 -9.23 1.63 -6.30
C GLN A 49 -10.72 1.59 -6.65
N THR A 50 -11.09 0.62 -7.47
CA THR A 50 -12.47 0.38 -7.92
C THR A 50 -12.90 -1.08 -7.72
N THR A 51 -12.01 -1.88 -7.15
CA THR A 51 -12.17 -3.31 -6.85
C THR A 51 -11.62 -3.59 -5.44
N PRO A 52 -11.87 -4.77 -4.84
CA PRO A 52 -11.28 -5.17 -3.56
C PRO A 52 -9.77 -5.43 -3.64
N SER A 53 -9.00 -4.45 -4.07
CA SER A 53 -7.59 -4.58 -4.45
C SER A 53 -6.62 -3.69 -3.63
N CYS A 54 -7.01 -3.25 -2.44
CA CYS A 54 -6.17 -2.37 -1.62
C CYS A 54 -4.76 -2.93 -1.38
N PHE A 55 -4.65 -4.24 -1.20
CA PHE A 55 -3.37 -4.92 -1.01
C PHE A 55 -2.43 -4.78 -2.21
N VAL A 56 -3.00 -4.73 -3.43
CA VAL A 56 -2.25 -4.50 -4.68
C VAL A 56 -1.92 -3.02 -4.85
N TRP A 57 -2.85 -2.13 -4.48
CA TRP A 57 -2.58 -0.70 -4.52
C TRP A 57 -1.44 -0.30 -3.57
N ALA A 58 -1.42 -0.86 -2.37
CA ALA A 58 -0.34 -0.60 -1.42
C ALA A 58 1.00 -1.20 -1.88
N SER A 59 1.02 -2.46 -2.31
CA SER A 59 2.26 -3.19 -2.62
C SER A 59 2.75 -2.99 -4.05
N THR A 60 1.87 -3.17 -5.05
CA THR A 60 2.25 -3.10 -6.46
C THR A 60 2.31 -1.65 -6.92
N TYR A 61 1.18 -0.92 -6.87
CA TYR A 61 1.17 0.45 -7.35
C TYR A 61 2.04 1.37 -6.49
N GLY A 62 1.83 1.38 -5.18
CA GLY A 62 2.54 2.29 -4.26
C GLY A 62 4.00 1.90 -4.09
N LEU A 63 4.23 0.77 -3.43
CA LEU A 63 5.56 0.36 -2.98
C LEU A 63 6.50 0.02 -4.14
N THR A 64 6.02 -0.77 -5.12
CA THR A 64 6.87 -1.18 -6.26
C THR A 64 7.18 -0.03 -7.20
N THR A 65 6.21 0.84 -7.50
CA THR A 65 6.47 2.04 -8.33
C THR A 65 7.48 2.97 -7.65
N PHE A 66 7.31 3.24 -6.35
CA PHE A 66 8.28 4.05 -5.60
C PHE A 66 9.69 3.45 -5.66
N ALA A 67 9.82 2.17 -5.35
CA ALA A 67 11.12 1.49 -5.32
C ALA A 67 11.78 1.45 -6.70
N ALA A 68 11.00 1.20 -7.76
CA ALA A 68 11.47 1.21 -9.16
C ALA A 68 11.93 2.62 -9.57
N ALA A 69 11.12 3.64 -9.26
CA ALA A 69 11.46 5.02 -9.56
C ALA A 69 12.76 5.46 -8.87
N LYS A 70 12.92 5.09 -7.60
CA LYS A 70 14.13 5.40 -6.83
C LYS A 70 15.36 4.66 -7.34
N ALA A 71 15.24 3.35 -7.62
CA ALA A 71 16.37 2.52 -8.06
C ALA A 71 16.87 2.89 -9.46
N ASN A 72 15.97 3.30 -10.36
CA ASN A 72 16.27 3.54 -11.77
C ASN A 72 16.12 5.01 -12.18
N ASN A 73 15.90 5.93 -11.21
CA ASN A 73 15.66 7.37 -11.42
C ASN A 73 14.57 7.64 -12.46
N LEU A 74 13.43 6.92 -12.35
CA LEU A 74 12.28 7.06 -13.24
C LEU A 74 11.33 8.17 -12.74
N ASP A 75 10.52 8.72 -13.64
CA ASP A 75 9.41 9.60 -13.28
C ASP A 75 8.19 8.74 -12.85
N PRO A 76 7.78 8.76 -11.57
CA PRO A 76 6.64 7.98 -11.09
C PRO A 76 5.29 8.53 -11.55
N ALA A 77 5.23 9.72 -12.15
CA ALA A 77 4.00 10.28 -12.73
C ALA A 77 3.72 9.71 -14.14
N SER A 78 4.74 9.19 -14.83
CA SER A 78 4.56 8.50 -16.11
C SER A 78 3.91 7.13 -15.91
N THR A 79 2.81 6.88 -16.62
CA THR A 79 2.10 5.59 -16.59
C THR A 79 2.94 4.41 -17.09
N ASP A 80 3.99 4.67 -17.88
CA ASP A 80 4.96 3.64 -18.30
C ASP A 80 5.78 3.10 -17.12
N ASN A 81 5.98 3.93 -16.09
CA ASN A 81 6.79 3.63 -14.92
C ASN A 81 5.95 3.21 -13.71
N GLN A 82 4.62 3.24 -13.82
CA GLN A 82 3.69 2.82 -12.76
C GLN A 82 3.36 1.33 -12.92
N ALA A 83 3.52 0.56 -11.87
CA ALA A 83 3.09 -0.83 -11.83
C ALA A 83 1.56 -0.91 -11.84
N SER A 84 0.98 -1.64 -12.81
CA SER A 84 -0.48 -1.77 -12.92
C SER A 84 -1.07 -2.54 -11.75
N PRO A 85 -1.89 -1.92 -10.89
CA PRO A 85 -2.54 -2.61 -9.80
C PRO A 85 -3.60 -3.60 -10.29
N ILE A 86 -4.39 -3.22 -11.31
CA ILE A 86 -5.51 -4.05 -11.76
C ILE A 86 -5.03 -5.31 -12.49
N TYR A 87 -3.98 -5.21 -13.31
CA TYR A 87 -3.40 -6.38 -13.94
C TYR A 87 -2.81 -7.35 -12.90
N THR A 88 -2.03 -6.82 -11.95
CA THR A 88 -1.45 -7.64 -10.88
C THR A 88 -2.55 -8.26 -10.03
N TYR A 89 -3.62 -7.53 -9.71
CA TYR A 89 -4.78 -8.03 -8.98
C TYR A 89 -5.34 -9.29 -9.66
N ILE A 90 -5.71 -9.18 -10.93
CA ILE A 90 -6.28 -10.32 -11.69
C ILE A 90 -5.30 -11.50 -11.73
N LYS A 91 -4.01 -11.26 -11.94
CA LYS A 91 -3.02 -12.34 -12.01
C LYS A 91 -2.78 -13.03 -10.68
N VAL A 92 -2.82 -12.30 -9.58
CA VAL A 92 -2.75 -12.88 -8.23
C VAL A 92 -4.01 -13.68 -7.93
N GLU A 93 -5.19 -13.16 -8.26
CA GLU A 93 -6.47 -13.87 -8.10
C GLU A 93 -6.49 -15.17 -8.91
N GLU A 94 -6.03 -15.16 -10.17
CA GLU A 94 -5.87 -16.38 -10.99
C GLU A 94 -4.97 -17.42 -10.31
N GLN A 95 -3.85 -16.99 -9.71
CA GLN A 95 -2.95 -17.90 -8.97
C GLN A 95 -3.58 -18.49 -7.70
N GLN A 96 -4.53 -17.78 -7.09
CA GLN A 96 -5.29 -18.27 -5.94
C GLN A 96 -6.48 -19.15 -6.34
N GLY A 97 -6.70 -19.37 -7.64
CA GLY A 97 -7.81 -20.16 -8.17
C GLY A 97 -9.15 -19.44 -8.16
N THR A 98 -9.14 -18.12 -8.07
CA THR A 98 -10.35 -17.29 -8.11
C THR A 98 -10.82 -17.14 -9.56
N SER A 99 -12.15 -17.06 -9.77
CA SER A 99 -12.78 -16.86 -11.07
C SER A 99 -13.37 -15.46 -11.23
N SER A 100 -13.79 -15.13 -12.45
CA SER A 100 -14.42 -13.85 -12.79
C SER A 100 -15.68 -13.51 -11.97
N ASP A 101 -16.32 -14.50 -11.38
CA ASP A 101 -17.58 -14.31 -10.65
C ASP A 101 -17.35 -13.83 -9.20
N THR A 102 -16.11 -13.81 -8.74
CA THR A 102 -15.75 -13.47 -7.36
C THR A 102 -14.58 -12.52 -7.33
N CYS A 103 -14.82 -11.26 -6.98
CA CYS A 103 -13.75 -10.35 -6.57
C CYS A 103 -13.54 -10.48 -5.08
N VAL A 104 -12.36 -10.95 -4.68
CA VAL A 104 -12.03 -11.15 -3.26
C VAL A 104 -10.82 -10.33 -2.86
N GLY A 105 -10.65 -10.16 -1.57
CA GLY A 105 -9.44 -9.57 -1.01
C GLY A 105 -8.28 -10.56 -1.00
N GLY A 106 -7.09 -10.03 -0.78
CA GLY A 106 -5.86 -10.83 -0.78
C GLY A 106 -4.82 -10.31 0.18
N LYS A 107 -3.57 -10.68 -0.05
CA LYS A 107 -2.43 -10.41 0.80
C LYS A 107 -1.34 -9.65 0.07
N ILE A 108 -0.67 -8.76 0.79
CA ILE A 108 0.45 -7.96 0.28
C ILE A 108 1.56 -8.86 -0.28
N ILE A 109 1.90 -9.94 0.44
CA ILE A 109 2.98 -10.86 0.05
C ILE A 109 2.69 -11.60 -1.25
N TRP A 110 1.43 -11.92 -1.56
CA TRP A 110 1.08 -12.56 -2.83
C TRP A 110 1.48 -11.70 -4.04
N CYS A 111 1.30 -10.38 -3.91
CA CYS A 111 1.71 -9.44 -4.96
C CYS A 111 3.22 -9.39 -5.12
N LEU A 112 3.97 -9.27 -4.03
CA LEU A 112 5.43 -9.18 -4.08
C LEU A 112 6.07 -10.47 -4.61
N ASP A 113 5.54 -11.63 -4.23
CA ASP A 113 5.98 -12.92 -4.74
C ASP A 113 5.63 -13.11 -6.22
N TYR A 114 4.41 -12.67 -6.62
CA TYR A 114 4.03 -12.64 -8.03
C TYR A 114 5.01 -11.80 -8.86
N LEU A 115 5.25 -10.56 -8.44
CA LEU A 115 6.14 -9.63 -9.14
C LEU A 115 7.57 -10.16 -9.24
N LYS A 116 8.07 -10.76 -8.16
CA LYS A 116 9.41 -11.38 -8.12
C LYS A 116 9.51 -12.55 -9.09
N THR A 117 8.54 -13.46 -9.07
CA THR A 117 8.52 -14.70 -9.85
C THR A 117 8.31 -14.41 -11.34
N ASN A 118 7.45 -13.46 -11.67
CA ASN A 118 7.07 -13.12 -13.04
C ASN A 118 7.95 -12.00 -13.67
N LYS A 119 9.06 -11.65 -13.01
CA LYS A 119 10.01 -10.62 -13.48
C LYS A 119 9.35 -9.25 -13.68
N GLY A 120 8.48 -8.89 -12.76
CA GLY A 120 7.73 -7.63 -12.76
C GLY A 120 6.25 -7.79 -13.12
N THR A 121 5.64 -6.71 -13.55
CA THR A 121 4.24 -6.64 -13.99
C THR A 121 4.11 -5.71 -15.20
N ALA A 122 2.92 -5.67 -15.81
CA ALA A 122 2.60 -4.67 -16.82
C ALA A 122 2.60 -3.25 -16.22
N SER A 123 2.94 -2.26 -17.02
CA SER A 123 2.77 -0.85 -16.63
C SER A 123 1.31 -0.43 -16.75
N MET A 124 0.97 0.71 -16.11
CA MET A 124 -0.36 1.34 -16.23
C MET A 124 -0.69 1.76 -17.67
N THR A 125 0.30 2.03 -18.51
CA THR A 125 0.09 2.28 -19.95
C THR A 125 -0.43 1.03 -20.66
N ASN A 126 0.15 -0.13 -20.36
CA ASN A 126 -0.21 -1.39 -21.01
C ASN A 126 -1.44 -2.05 -20.41
N ALA A 127 -1.71 -1.79 -19.15
CA ALA A 127 -2.88 -2.28 -18.42
C ALA A 127 -3.42 -1.17 -17.50
N PRO A 128 -4.18 -0.23 -18.06
CA PRO A 128 -4.84 0.83 -17.30
C PRO A 128 -5.85 0.26 -16.32
N ASN A 129 -6.12 1.03 -15.25
CA ASN A 129 -7.05 0.63 -14.23
C ASN A 129 -8.48 0.60 -14.78
N GLU A 130 -9.16 -0.52 -14.57
CA GLU A 130 -10.55 -0.71 -14.98
C GLU A 130 -11.52 -0.37 -13.83
N VAL A 131 -12.75 -0.06 -14.18
CA VAL A 131 -13.80 0.25 -13.20
C VAL A 131 -14.63 -1.01 -12.93
N GLY A 132 -14.42 -1.56 -11.73
CA GLY A 132 -15.14 -2.75 -11.25
C GLY A 132 -14.52 -4.08 -11.67
N CYS A 133 -15.01 -5.13 -11.05
CA CYS A 133 -14.47 -6.47 -11.13
C CYS A 133 -14.65 -7.10 -12.51
N ASP A 134 -15.87 -7.07 -13.02
CA ASP A 134 -16.22 -7.70 -14.30
C ASP A 134 -15.40 -7.12 -15.47
N ALA A 135 -15.24 -5.79 -15.48
CA ALA A 135 -14.42 -5.13 -16.49
C ALA A 135 -12.93 -5.53 -16.38
N ALA A 136 -12.41 -5.63 -15.17
CA ALA A 136 -11.04 -6.06 -14.93
C ALA A 136 -10.79 -7.50 -15.39
N TRP A 137 -11.67 -8.43 -15.07
CA TRP A 137 -11.58 -9.82 -15.54
C TRP A 137 -11.74 -9.94 -17.05
N THR A 138 -12.69 -9.19 -17.65
CA THR A 138 -12.88 -9.16 -19.11
C THR A 138 -11.64 -8.63 -19.82
N SER A 139 -11.02 -7.60 -19.27
CA SER A 139 -9.84 -6.97 -19.86
C SER A 139 -8.57 -7.80 -19.68
N TRP A 140 -8.36 -8.40 -18.50
CA TRP A 140 -7.08 -8.95 -18.10
C TRP A 140 -7.09 -10.44 -17.70
N GLY A 141 -8.28 -11.05 -17.50
CA GLY A 141 -8.39 -12.49 -17.26
C GLY A 141 -7.81 -13.30 -18.41
N ASN A 142 -7.06 -14.35 -18.11
CA ASN A 142 -6.40 -15.25 -19.08
C ASN A 142 -5.50 -14.54 -20.13
N LYS A 143 -5.19 -13.26 -19.96
CA LYS A 143 -4.27 -12.52 -20.82
C LYS A 143 -2.89 -12.44 -20.19
N THR A 144 -1.88 -12.66 -20.99
CA THR A 144 -0.48 -12.47 -20.59
C THR A 144 0.09 -11.23 -21.30
N LEU A 145 0.45 -10.23 -20.53
CA LEU A 145 1.17 -9.05 -21.03
C LEU A 145 2.67 -9.21 -20.74
N THR A 146 3.48 -8.55 -21.55
CA THR A 146 4.91 -8.46 -21.29
C THR A 146 5.13 -7.65 -20.01
N ALA A 147 5.79 -8.25 -19.04
CA ALA A 147 6.17 -7.56 -17.81
C ALA A 147 7.23 -6.50 -18.10
N ASN A 148 7.11 -5.35 -17.42
CA ASN A 148 8.19 -4.38 -17.37
C ASN A 148 9.21 -4.84 -16.31
N PRO A 149 10.44 -5.22 -16.71
CA PRO A 149 11.42 -5.77 -15.76
C PRO A 149 11.89 -4.74 -14.72
N LEU A 150 11.77 -3.44 -14.99
CA LEU A 150 12.10 -2.39 -14.01
C LEU A 150 11.08 -2.32 -12.87
N LEU A 151 9.88 -2.90 -13.05
CA LEU A 151 8.84 -3.05 -12.02
C LEU A 151 8.94 -4.40 -11.30
N GLN A 152 10.13 -4.99 -11.23
CA GLN A 152 10.40 -6.24 -10.52
C GLN A 152 11.10 -5.99 -9.18
N PRO A 153 10.45 -6.19 -8.03
CA PRO A 153 11.16 -6.37 -6.76
C PRO A 153 11.89 -7.71 -6.78
N THR A 154 13.20 -7.70 -6.58
CA THR A 154 14.02 -8.91 -6.52
C THR A 154 14.16 -9.44 -5.10
N ALA A 155 14.02 -8.55 -4.10
CA ALA A 155 13.95 -8.91 -2.69
C ALA A 155 13.05 -7.95 -1.91
N TRP A 156 12.35 -8.50 -0.92
CA TRP A 156 11.51 -7.78 0.04
C TRP A 156 11.63 -8.41 1.43
N GLN A 157 11.29 -7.65 2.47
CA GLN A 157 11.34 -8.10 3.87
C GLN A 157 10.14 -7.58 4.64
N GLY A 158 9.83 -8.26 5.74
CA GLY A 158 8.87 -7.82 6.72
C GLY A 158 9.50 -7.02 7.85
N VAL A 159 8.71 -6.18 8.49
CA VAL A 159 9.06 -5.42 9.69
C VAL A 159 7.94 -5.54 10.71
N ASP A 160 8.32 -5.73 11.99
CA ASP A 160 7.36 -5.78 13.10
C ASP A 160 7.06 -4.35 13.60
N PHE A 161 5.76 -4.08 13.81
CA PHE A 161 5.25 -2.81 14.37
C PHE A 161 4.74 -2.96 15.80
N THR A 162 4.83 -4.15 16.38
CA THR A 162 4.32 -4.40 17.72
C THR A 162 5.19 -3.79 18.82
N GLY A 163 4.56 -3.40 19.91
CA GLY A 163 5.26 -2.87 21.07
C GLY A 163 5.98 -1.53 20.85
N ALA A 164 6.79 -1.14 21.80
CA ALA A 164 7.53 0.14 21.77
C ALA A 164 8.54 0.21 20.63
N GLN A 165 9.21 -0.89 20.30
CA GLN A 165 10.20 -0.97 19.23
C GLN A 165 9.55 -0.84 17.84
N GLY A 166 8.26 -1.16 17.69
CA GLY A 166 7.59 -1.17 16.39
C GLY A 166 7.57 0.20 15.71
N LEU A 167 7.27 1.26 16.44
CA LEU A 167 7.34 2.62 15.89
C LEU A 167 8.77 3.06 15.54
N ASP A 168 9.77 2.61 16.29
CA ASP A 168 11.18 2.93 16.00
C ASP A 168 11.66 2.17 14.76
N ASN A 169 11.22 0.94 14.56
CA ASN A 169 11.46 0.19 13.32
C ASN A 169 10.89 0.92 12.11
N LEU A 170 9.63 1.38 12.19
CA LEU A 170 8.99 2.18 11.16
C LEU A 170 9.76 3.47 10.87
N ARG A 171 10.09 4.24 11.92
CA ARG A 171 10.86 5.50 11.79
C ARG A 171 12.21 5.28 11.14
N SER A 172 12.89 4.19 11.47
CA SER A 172 14.19 3.83 10.90
C SER A 172 14.11 3.60 9.39
N LEU A 173 13.11 2.84 8.92
CA LEU A 173 12.89 2.62 7.49
C LEU A 173 12.56 3.91 6.74
N ILE A 174 11.64 4.72 7.27
CA ILE A 174 11.29 6.01 6.66
C ILE A 174 12.49 6.97 6.64
N ALA A 175 13.32 6.97 7.67
CA ALA A 175 14.56 7.78 7.71
C ALA A 175 15.55 7.37 6.60
N LEU A 176 15.56 6.09 6.22
CA LEU A 176 16.33 5.55 5.08
C LEU A 176 15.62 5.76 3.72
N ASP A 177 14.51 6.50 3.70
CA ASP A 177 13.73 6.75 2.49
C ASP A 177 13.15 5.45 1.90
N ILE A 178 12.60 4.58 2.77
CA ILE A 178 11.98 3.30 2.45
C ILE A 178 10.53 3.31 2.92
N PRO A 179 9.53 3.38 2.01
CA PRO A 179 8.11 3.27 2.36
C PRO A 179 7.75 1.83 2.72
N ILE A 180 6.61 1.65 3.40
CA ILE A 180 6.19 0.36 3.92
C ILE A 180 4.72 0.13 3.59
N ALA A 181 4.39 -0.99 2.96
CA ALA A 181 3.01 -1.43 2.80
C ALA A 181 2.56 -2.23 4.03
N TYR A 182 1.35 -1.99 4.52
CA TYR A 182 0.83 -2.64 5.72
C TYR A 182 -0.67 -2.87 5.66
N GLY A 183 -1.13 -3.85 6.44
CA GLY A 183 -2.54 -4.13 6.66
C GLY A 183 -3.06 -3.53 7.97
N THR A 184 -4.31 -3.11 7.99
CA THR A 184 -4.97 -2.49 9.15
C THR A 184 -6.45 -2.85 9.19
N TRP A 185 -7.06 -2.82 10.39
CA TRP A 185 -8.50 -2.72 10.56
C TRP A 185 -8.94 -1.27 10.45
N LEU A 186 -10.13 -1.03 9.94
CA LEU A 186 -10.69 0.32 9.84
C LEU A 186 -11.72 0.61 10.93
N TYR A 187 -11.75 1.85 11.40
CA TYR A 187 -12.90 2.39 12.12
C TYR A 187 -13.98 2.85 11.13
N ASN A 188 -15.22 2.89 11.57
CA ASN A 188 -16.39 3.15 10.73
C ASN A 188 -16.45 4.56 10.11
N ASP A 189 -15.67 5.50 10.63
CA ASP A 189 -15.57 6.87 10.12
C ASP A 189 -14.42 7.05 9.10
N PHE A 190 -13.54 6.05 8.94
CA PHE A 190 -12.33 6.19 8.13
C PHE A 190 -12.62 6.46 6.65
N ALA A 191 -13.57 5.74 6.03
CA ALA A 191 -13.88 5.93 4.61
C ALA A 191 -14.46 7.31 4.29
N HIS A 192 -15.07 7.96 5.28
CA HIS A 192 -15.65 9.31 5.17
C HIS A 192 -14.70 10.42 5.67
N TYR A 193 -13.46 10.08 6.01
CA TYR A 193 -12.49 11.06 6.49
C TYR A 193 -12.17 12.08 5.40
N ALA A 194 -12.51 13.34 5.66
CA ALA A 194 -12.36 14.45 4.70
C ALA A 194 -11.07 15.27 4.90
N GLY A 195 -10.18 14.80 5.79
CA GLY A 195 -8.98 15.53 6.17
C GLY A 195 -9.18 16.42 7.39
N SER A 196 -8.10 16.67 8.11
CA SER A 196 -8.09 17.51 9.32
C SER A 196 -6.68 18.08 9.54
N PRO A 197 -6.54 19.27 10.17
CA PRO A 197 -5.25 19.78 10.60
C PRO A 197 -4.68 19.03 11.81
N VAL A 198 -5.52 18.24 12.51
CA VAL A 198 -5.09 17.35 13.60
C VAL A 198 -5.07 15.91 13.12
N PRO A 199 -4.25 15.04 13.75
CA PRO A 199 -4.18 13.65 13.38
C PRO A 199 -5.53 12.93 13.50
N TYR A 200 -5.76 11.97 12.61
CA TYR A 200 -6.89 11.06 12.68
C TYR A 200 -6.73 10.10 13.87
N VAL A 201 -7.69 10.14 14.78
CA VAL A 201 -7.75 9.24 15.95
C VAL A 201 -8.83 8.17 15.80
N GLY A 202 -9.76 8.36 14.86
CA GLY A 202 -10.88 7.46 14.59
C GLY A 202 -11.97 7.46 15.64
N SER A 203 -13.11 6.86 15.31
CA SER A 203 -14.29 6.77 16.18
C SER A 203 -14.14 5.77 17.33
N GLY A 204 -13.15 4.88 17.27
CA GLY A 204 -13.04 3.73 18.18
C GLY A 204 -14.03 2.59 17.90
N VAL A 205 -14.94 2.75 16.94
CA VAL A 205 -15.91 1.74 16.53
C VAL A 205 -15.46 1.09 15.22
N TRP A 206 -15.32 -0.22 15.23
CA TRP A 206 -14.86 -0.96 14.04
C TRP A 206 -15.86 -0.88 12.91
N ALA A 207 -15.39 -0.60 11.69
CA ALA A 207 -16.16 -0.79 10.48
C ALA A 207 -16.54 -2.27 10.33
N GLN A 208 -17.78 -2.52 9.93
CA GLN A 208 -18.30 -3.87 9.70
C GLN A 208 -18.68 -4.02 8.23
N GLY A 209 -18.25 -5.09 7.63
CA GLY A 209 -18.59 -5.50 6.28
C GLY A 209 -19.22 -6.89 6.29
N PRO A 210 -19.50 -7.46 5.11
CA PRO A 210 -20.16 -8.76 4.98
C PRO A 210 -19.40 -9.92 5.67
N LYS A 211 -18.08 -9.78 5.83
CA LYS A 211 -17.21 -10.78 6.46
C LYS A 211 -16.75 -10.43 7.88
N GLY A 212 -17.37 -9.44 8.52
CA GLY A 212 -16.98 -8.95 9.85
C GLY A 212 -16.21 -7.63 9.77
N LYS A 213 -15.17 -7.47 10.61
CA LYS A 213 -14.37 -6.23 10.59
C LYS A 213 -13.76 -5.99 9.21
N VAL A 214 -13.79 -4.72 8.78
CA VAL A 214 -13.22 -4.33 7.48
C VAL A 214 -11.72 -4.17 7.59
N GLY A 215 -11.00 -4.98 6.80
CA GLY A 215 -9.55 -4.87 6.61
C GLY A 215 -9.19 -3.98 5.43
N HIS A 216 -8.03 -3.34 5.49
CA HIS A 216 -7.54 -2.46 4.43
C HIS A 216 -6.00 -2.47 4.37
N CYS A 217 -5.45 -2.19 3.19
CA CYS A 217 -4.01 -2.04 3.02
C CYS A 217 -3.66 -0.64 2.52
N MET A 218 -2.60 -0.06 3.07
CA MET A 218 -2.12 1.27 2.72
C MET A 218 -0.59 1.33 2.73
N MET A 219 -0.03 2.45 2.31
CA MET A 219 1.41 2.67 2.29
C MET A 219 1.83 3.77 3.27
N ILE A 220 2.68 3.42 4.23
CA ILE A 220 3.32 4.37 5.15
C ILE A 220 4.44 5.08 4.41
N ILE A 221 4.42 6.41 4.44
CA ILE A 221 5.36 7.27 3.72
C ILE A 221 6.04 8.32 4.59
N GLY A 222 5.67 8.43 5.87
CA GLY A 222 6.27 9.42 6.74
C GLY A 222 5.84 9.32 8.19
N TYR A 223 6.41 10.18 9.02
CA TYR A 223 6.02 10.40 10.40
C TYR A 223 6.37 11.82 10.87
N ASP A 224 5.71 12.27 11.92
CA ASP A 224 5.98 13.53 12.62
C ASP A 224 5.73 13.33 14.12
N ASN A 225 6.80 13.30 14.93
CA ASN A 225 6.70 13.06 16.37
C ASN A 225 6.11 14.27 17.14
N SER A 226 6.01 15.44 16.49
CA SER A 226 5.44 16.65 17.09
C SER A 226 3.99 16.92 16.68
N LEU A 227 3.45 16.15 15.73
CA LEU A 227 2.07 16.34 15.27
C LEU A 227 1.10 15.54 16.13
N GLY A 228 0.32 16.23 16.94
CA GLY A 228 -0.57 15.65 17.94
C GLY A 228 0.16 15.18 19.21
N PRO A 229 -0.59 14.72 20.23
CA PRO A 229 -0.02 14.38 21.54
C PRO A 229 0.88 13.12 21.53
N ASN A 230 0.65 12.23 20.61
CA ASN A 230 1.36 10.92 20.50
C ASN A 230 2.31 10.85 19.31
N GLY A 231 2.45 11.95 18.54
CA GLY A 231 3.05 11.90 17.22
C GLY A 231 2.11 11.26 16.18
N SER A 232 2.52 11.26 14.92
CA SER A 232 1.67 10.79 13.84
C SER A 232 2.44 10.09 12.75
N ILE A 233 1.76 9.18 12.05
CA ILE A 233 2.23 8.46 10.87
C ILE A 233 1.53 9.02 9.64
N LEU A 234 2.30 9.34 8.59
CA LEU A 234 1.77 9.78 7.30
C LEU A 234 1.57 8.57 6.39
N ILE A 235 0.36 8.44 5.88
CA ILE A 235 -0.06 7.29 5.09
C ILE A 235 -0.65 7.77 3.77
N GLN A 236 -0.25 7.15 2.66
CA GLN A 236 -0.90 7.28 1.35
C GLN A 236 -1.95 6.18 1.20
N ASN A 237 -3.17 6.58 0.86
CA ASN A 237 -4.31 5.70 0.62
C ASN A 237 -4.63 5.59 -0.88
N SER A 238 -5.52 4.66 -1.23
CA SER A 238 -6.00 4.40 -2.60
C SER A 238 -7.48 4.77 -2.81
N PHE A 239 -7.98 5.80 -2.10
CA PHE A 239 -9.36 6.27 -2.24
C PHE A 239 -9.51 7.50 -3.15
N GLY A 240 -8.45 7.86 -3.87
CA GLY A 240 -8.41 9.01 -4.76
C GLY A 240 -8.08 10.33 -4.04
N THR A 241 -7.89 11.38 -4.83
CA THR A 241 -7.39 12.69 -4.34
C THR A 241 -8.46 13.55 -3.66
N THR A 242 -9.72 13.15 -3.70
CA THR A 242 -10.82 13.84 -3.01
C THR A 242 -11.03 13.35 -1.58
N TRP A 243 -10.37 12.26 -1.18
CA TRP A 243 -10.40 11.71 0.16
C TRP A 243 -9.23 12.25 1.00
N GLY A 244 -9.44 12.37 2.31
CA GLY A 244 -8.38 12.56 3.28
C GLY A 244 -7.77 13.96 3.32
N SER A 245 -6.61 14.05 3.93
CA SER A 245 -5.83 15.28 4.07
C SER A 245 -5.01 15.60 2.82
N GLN A 246 -4.72 16.89 2.66
CA GLN A 246 -3.76 17.36 1.66
C GLN A 246 -2.33 17.14 2.16
N TRP A 247 -1.49 16.59 1.29
CA TRP A 247 -0.05 16.52 1.48
C TRP A 247 0.65 16.66 0.13
N ASN A 248 1.74 17.43 0.08
CA ASN A 248 2.52 17.67 -1.14
C ASN A 248 1.66 18.10 -2.36
N GLY A 249 0.64 18.92 -2.11
CA GLY A 249 -0.23 19.48 -3.17
C GLY A 249 -1.35 18.55 -3.66
N SER A 250 -1.56 17.40 -3.04
CA SER A 250 -2.64 16.44 -3.40
C SER A 250 -3.36 15.93 -2.17
N GLY A 251 -4.64 15.58 -2.30
CA GLY A 251 -5.37 14.78 -1.32
C GLY A 251 -5.04 13.29 -1.45
N GLY A 252 -5.67 12.47 -0.61
CA GLY A 252 -5.48 11.02 -0.58
C GLY A 252 -4.56 10.54 0.53
N TYR A 253 -4.28 11.38 1.50
CA TYR A 253 -3.39 11.09 2.62
C TYR A 253 -4.11 11.17 3.96
N VAL A 254 -3.53 10.55 4.98
CA VAL A 254 -3.94 10.71 6.37
C VAL A 254 -2.72 10.80 7.27
N TRP A 255 -2.73 11.80 8.16
CA TRP A 255 -1.91 11.79 9.35
C TRP A 255 -2.67 11.02 10.43
N MET A 256 -2.21 9.82 10.75
CA MET A 256 -2.83 8.96 11.76
C MET A 256 -2.07 9.07 13.07
N ASP A 257 -2.78 9.30 14.17
CA ASP A 257 -2.21 9.28 15.54
C ASP A 257 -1.49 7.94 15.80
N CYS A 258 -0.31 7.97 16.43
CA CYS A 258 0.48 6.77 16.64
C CYS A 258 -0.23 5.69 17.48
N ASN A 259 -1.05 6.08 18.47
CA ASN A 259 -1.82 5.12 19.27
C ASN A 259 -2.92 4.48 18.42
N THR A 260 -3.59 5.26 17.57
CA THR A 260 -4.58 4.74 16.62
C THR A 260 -3.94 3.77 15.64
N PHE A 261 -2.78 4.14 15.08
CA PHE A 261 -2.01 3.24 14.21
C PHE A 261 -1.70 1.90 14.90
N GLN A 262 -1.16 1.94 16.13
CA GLN A 262 -0.84 0.72 16.86
C GLN A 262 -2.08 -0.10 17.25
N ALA A 263 -3.22 0.55 17.51
CA ALA A 263 -4.47 -0.13 17.83
C ALA A 263 -5.12 -0.83 16.63
N THR A 264 -4.86 -0.34 15.41
CA THR A 264 -5.55 -0.78 14.19
C THR A 264 -4.68 -1.66 13.28
N MET A 265 -3.35 -1.50 13.30
CA MET A 265 -2.42 -2.24 12.42
C MET A 265 -2.43 -3.75 12.71
N GLN A 266 -2.10 -4.55 11.70
CA GLN A 266 -2.11 -6.01 11.76
C GLN A 266 -0.68 -6.56 11.91
N GLY A 267 -0.04 -6.25 13.04
CA GLY A 267 1.26 -6.82 13.44
C GLY A 267 2.47 -6.18 12.78
N GLY A 268 2.51 -6.05 11.47
CA GLY A 268 3.69 -5.56 10.78
C GLY A 268 3.40 -5.03 9.37
N GLY A 269 4.47 -4.81 8.62
CA GLY A 269 4.41 -4.38 7.23
C GLY A 269 5.51 -5.01 6.40
N VAL A 270 5.55 -4.69 5.12
CA VAL A 270 6.57 -5.15 4.19
C VAL A 270 7.22 -3.99 3.45
N TYR A 271 8.48 -4.13 3.13
CA TYR A 271 9.23 -3.17 2.35
C TYR A 271 10.13 -3.86 1.32
N ILE A 272 10.40 -3.19 0.21
CA ILE A 272 11.28 -3.70 -0.83
C ILE A 272 12.72 -3.34 -0.49
N THR A 273 13.60 -4.33 -0.51
CA THR A 273 15.02 -4.18 -0.24
C THR A 273 15.86 -4.10 -1.50
N GLN A 274 15.36 -4.67 -2.61
CA GLN A 274 16.06 -4.66 -3.88
C GLN A 274 15.09 -4.69 -5.07
N MET A 275 15.38 -3.87 -6.06
CA MET A 275 14.71 -3.85 -7.36
C MET A 275 15.63 -4.36 -8.46
N ALA A 276 15.04 -4.85 -9.53
CA ALA A 276 15.76 -5.02 -10.78
C ALA A 276 16.25 -3.65 -11.28
N SER A 277 17.43 -3.62 -11.83
CA SER A 277 18.05 -2.41 -12.41
C SER A 277 18.22 -2.56 -13.91
N SER A 278 18.17 -1.44 -14.62
CA SER A 278 18.57 -1.40 -16.03
C SER A 278 19.99 -1.96 -16.16
N PRO A 279 20.30 -2.74 -17.21
CA PRO A 279 21.68 -3.06 -17.53
C PRO A 279 22.48 -1.77 -17.62
N LYS A 280 23.60 -1.70 -16.90
CA LYS A 280 24.52 -0.58 -17.06
C LYS A 280 25.08 -0.65 -18.50
N SER A 281 24.76 0.35 -19.30
CA SER A 281 25.34 0.54 -20.64
C SER A 281 26.84 0.77 -20.55
#